data_07211e301d1853949d4e4b8567e6781c
#
_entry.id   07211e301d1853949d4e4b8567e6781c
#
_cell.length_a   1.000
_cell.length_b   1.000
_cell.length_c   1.000
_cell.angle_alpha   90.00
_cell.angle_beta   90.00
_cell.angle_gamma   90.00
#
_symmetry.space_group_name_H-M   'P 1'
#
loop_
_entity.id
_entity.type
_entity.pdbx_description
1 polymer ?
#
loop_
_entity_poly.entity_id
_entity_poly.type
_entity_poly.pdbx_seq_one_letter_code
_entity_poly.pdbx_strand_id
1 'polypeptide(L)'
;MSVELKDYIIPFVEVTKDTFKDFVQIDNVESKNPFYMDPDKGFEWDISAVIGLSGAVKGAVIISMKAELAIKLTDLLAGAGHSEIDADVVDAIGEINNIIAGNIKPKVPNGDNIVISIPTVIKGKEHSIAWPSKQTRILCIPFKVFENDNFHLMVAIELESE
;
A
#
# COMPACT_ATOMS: atom_id res chain seq x y z
N MET A 1 13.22 23.06 0.83
CA MET A 1 13.68 21.70 0.52
C MET A 1 12.56 20.92 -0.15
N SER A 2 12.84 20.44 -1.34
CA SER A 2 11.89 19.57 -2.03
C SER A 2 11.92 18.18 -1.41
N VAL A 3 10.75 17.65 -1.11
CA VAL A 3 10.61 16.25 -0.70
C VAL A 3 10.69 15.39 -1.95
N GLU A 4 11.58 14.43 -1.96
CA GLU A 4 11.70 13.48 -3.06
C GLU A 4 11.08 12.14 -2.69
N LEU A 5 10.52 11.43 -3.67
CA LEU A 5 9.90 10.13 -3.45
C LEU A 5 10.86 9.12 -2.81
N LYS A 6 12.14 9.20 -3.12
CA LYS A 6 13.14 8.32 -2.50
C LYS A 6 13.21 8.47 -0.98
N ASP A 7 12.82 9.62 -0.44
CA ASP A 7 12.83 9.88 1.01
C ASP A 7 11.74 9.08 1.73
N TYR A 8 10.78 8.52 1.00
CA TYR A 8 9.72 7.69 1.54
C TYR A 8 10.05 6.20 1.56
N ILE A 9 11.11 5.76 0.84
CA ILE A 9 11.41 4.33 0.68
C ILE A 9 11.64 3.66 2.04
N ILE A 10 12.64 4.13 2.79
CA ILE A 10 13.00 3.52 4.07
C ILE A 10 11.84 3.60 5.07
N PRO A 11 11.19 4.78 5.27
CA PRO A 11 10.04 4.84 6.16
C PRO A 11 8.91 3.87 5.80
N PHE A 12 8.55 3.76 4.51
CA PHE A 12 7.49 2.85 4.10
C PHE A 12 7.89 1.38 4.26
N VAL A 13 9.14 1.03 3.99
CA VAL A 13 9.62 -0.34 4.21
C VAL A 13 9.52 -0.70 5.69
N GLU A 14 10.02 0.17 6.57
CA GLU A 14 9.99 -0.07 8.02
C GLU A 14 8.57 -0.14 8.56
N VAL A 15 7.72 0.82 8.21
CA VAL A 15 6.33 0.85 8.67
C VAL A 15 5.55 -0.35 8.18
N THR A 16 5.77 -0.77 6.93
CA THR A 16 5.08 -1.94 6.39
C THR A 16 5.49 -3.20 7.12
N LYS A 17 6.78 -3.41 7.34
CA LYS A 17 7.28 -4.56 8.11
C LYS A 17 6.75 -4.56 9.53
N ASP A 18 6.76 -3.41 10.20
CA ASP A 18 6.24 -3.28 11.56
C ASP A 18 4.74 -3.54 11.63
N THR A 19 3.98 -3.09 10.64
CA THR A 19 2.54 -3.34 10.57
C THR A 19 2.26 -4.84 10.45
N PHE A 20 2.97 -5.53 9.59
CA PHE A 20 2.81 -6.98 9.44
C PHE A 20 3.23 -7.72 10.71
N LYS A 21 4.30 -7.30 11.36
CA LYS A 21 4.77 -7.91 12.61
C LYS A 21 3.78 -7.68 13.76
N ASP A 22 3.38 -6.44 13.99
CA ASP A 22 2.61 -6.06 15.18
C ASP A 22 1.11 -6.33 15.02
N PHE A 23 0.56 -6.11 13.84
CA PHE A 23 -0.88 -6.26 13.58
C PHE A 23 -1.23 -7.63 13.02
N VAL A 24 -0.49 -8.12 12.03
CA VAL A 24 -0.76 -9.42 11.39
C VAL A 24 -0.01 -10.57 12.06
N GLN A 25 1.03 -10.26 12.84
CA GLN A 25 1.89 -11.21 13.53
C GLN A 25 2.72 -12.08 12.56
N ILE A 26 3.24 -11.44 11.52
CA ILE A 26 4.12 -12.07 10.52
C ILE A 26 5.49 -11.37 10.56
N ASP A 27 6.56 -12.12 10.87
CA ASP A 27 7.92 -11.58 10.97
C ASP A 27 8.71 -11.60 9.67
N ASN A 28 8.35 -12.49 8.72
CA ASN A 28 9.17 -12.75 7.54
C ASN A 28 8.69 -12.02 6.29
N VAL A 29 8.48 -10.71 6.41
CA VAL A 29 8.17 -9.86 5.26
C VAL A 29 9.46 -9.26 4.74
N GLU A 30 9.76 -9.49 3.46
CA GLU A 30 10.97 -8.98 2.81
C GLU A 30 10.61 -7.93 1.77
N SER A 31 11.29 -6.77 1.81
CA SER A 31 11.18 -5.80 0.74
C SER A 31 12.11 -6.18 -0.40
N LYS A 32 11.63 -6.00 -1.63
CA LYS A 32 12.43 -6.17 -2.85
C LYS A 32 12.81 -4.79 -3.38
N ASN A 33 13.59 -4.75 -4.45
CA ASN A 33 14.08 -3.49 -4.99
C ASN A 33 12.94 -2.58 -5.42
N PRO A 34 12.82 -1.38 -4.81
CA PRO A 34 11.82 -0.40 -5.25
C PRO A 34 12.10 0.09 -6.67
N PHE A 35 11.06 0.47 -7.37
CA PHE A 35 11.18 1.04 -8.69
C PHE A 35 10.08 2.07 -8.95
N TYR A 36 10.33 2.97 -9.89
CA TYR A 36 9.31 3.90 -10.36
C TYR A 36 8.46 3.22 -11.44
N MET A 37 7.16 3.26 -11.25
CA MET A 37 6.23 2.67 -12.21
C MET A 37 5.96 3.62 -13.35
N ASP A 38 5.80 3.04 -14.53
CA ASP A 38 5.23 3.75 -15.67
C ASP A 38 3.71 3.83 -15.43
N PRO A 39 3.10 5.04 -15.47
CA PRO A 39 1.65 5.18 -15.25
C PRO A 39 0.78 4.37 -16.21
N ASP A 40 1.32 4.07 -17.40
CA ASP A 40 0.61 3.30 -18.43
C ASP A 40 0.78 1.79 -18.29
N LYS A 41 1.66 1.34 -17.38
CA LYS A 41 1.96 -0.08 -17.16
C LYS A 41 1.64 -0.46 -15.73
N GLY A 42 0.69 -1.34 -15.55
CA GLY A 42 0.31 -1.84 -14.25
C GLY A 42 0.43 -3.36 -14.17
N PHE A 43 0.36 -3.85 -12.96
CA PHE A 43 0.22 -5.27 -12.67
C PHE A 43 -1.25 -5.58 -12.42
N GLU A 44 -1.64 -6.82 -12.63
CA GLU A 44 -3.02 -7.25 -12.38
C GLU A 44 -3.16 -7.79 -10.96
N TRP A 45 -4.13 -7.27 -10.26
CA TRP A 45 -4.42 -7.60 -8.87
C TRP A 45 -5.89 -7.99 -8.68
N ASP A 46 -6.17 -8.60 -7.55
CA ASP A 46 -7.54 -8.99 -7.20
C ASP A 46 -8.16 -8.08 -6.15
N ILE A 47 -7.33 -7.43 -5.34
CA ILE A 47 -7.78 -6.46 -4.33
C ILE A 47 -6.71 -5.38 -4.16
N SER A 48 -7.17 -4.13 -4.05
CA SER A 48 -6.32 -2.97 -3.77
C SER A 48 -7.02 -2.07 -2.75
N ALA A 49 -6.29 -1.65 -1.73
CA ALA A 49 -6.78 -0.65 -0.79
C ALA A 49 -6.07 0.68 -1.07
N VAL A 50 -6.83 1.74 -1.19
CA VAL A 50 -6.36 3.07 -1.58
C VAL A 50 -6.64 4.06 -0.47
N ILE A 51 -5.61 4.79 -0.05
CA ILE A 51 -5.75 5.92 0.88
C ILE A 51 -5.19 7.15 0.20
N GLY A 52 -6.03 8.18 0.10
CA GLY A 52 -5.62 9.47 -0.44
C GLY A 52 -4.81 10.27 0.57
N LEU A 53 -3.86 11.03 0.07
CA LEU A 53 -3.04 11.95 0.83
C LEU A 53 -3.35 13.37 0.38
N SER A 54 -3.49 14.29 1.34
CA SER A 54 -3.69 15.71 1.07
C SER A 54 -2.95 16.53 2.12
N GLY A 55 -3.02 17.85 2.03
CA GLY A 55 -2.27 18.74 2.90
C GLY A 55 -0.88 19.02 2.36
N ALA A 56 0.16 18.67 3.13
CA ALA A 56 1.54 18.94 2.74
C ALA A 56 1.96 18.21 1.45
N VAL A 57 1.33 17.08 1.15
CA VAL A 57 1.53 16.36 -0.11
C VAL A 57 0.17 16.00 -0.69
N LYS A 58 0.13 15.73 -1.98
CA LYS A 58 -1.07 15.28 -2.67
C LYS A 58 -0.75 13.99 -3.40
N GLY A 59 -1.47 12.94 -3.09
CA GLY A 59 -1.18 11.64 -3.68
C GLY A 59 -2.00 10.53 -3.08
N ALA A 60 -1.43 9.33 -3.07
CA ALA A 60 -2.10 8.14 -2.54
C ALA A 60 -1.10 7.08 -2.09
N VAL A 61 -1.54 6.27 -1.15
CA VAL A 61 -0.87 5.03 -0.74
C VAL A 61 -1.78 3.88 -1.10
N ILE A 62 -1.26 2.92 -1.84
CA ILE A 62 -2.04 1.77 -2.31
C ILE A 62 -1.31 0.48 -1.95
N ILE A 63 -2.02 -0.47 -1.36
CA ILE A 63 -1.55 -1.84 -1.23
C ILE A 63 -2.38 -2.74 -2.16
N SER A 64 -1.70 -3.55 -2.95
CA SER A 64 -2.35 -4.44 -3.93
C SER A 64 -1.84 -5.85 -3.81
N MET A 65 -2.73 -6.81 -3.92
CA MET A 65 -2.36 -8.22 -3.83
C MET A 65 -3.36 -9.13 -4.56
N LYS A 66 -2.97 -10.38 -4.73
CA LYS A 66 -3.85 -11.41 -5.25
C LYS A 66 -4.79 -11.92 -4.15
N ALA A 67 -5.89 -12.52 -4.57
CA ALA A 67 -6.91 -13.05 -3.65
C ALA A 67 -6.34 -14.05 -2.65
N GLU A 68 -5.45 -14.92 -3.08
CA GLU A 68 -4.85 -15.94 -2.21
C GLU A 68 -4.17 -15.32 -0.99
N LEU A 69 -3.36 -14.29 -1.20
CA LEU A 69 -2.67 -13.62 -0.10
C LEU A 69 -3.65 -12.88 0.78
N ALA A 70 -4.59 -12.14 0.20
CA ALA A 70 -5.59 -11.39 0.96
C ALA A 70 -6.39 -12.31 1.89
N ILE A 71 -6.77 -13.48 1.41
CA ILE A 71 -7.49 -14.47 2.19
C ILE A 71 -6.64 -15.01 3.33
N LYS A 72 -5.38 -15.35 3.06
CA LYS A 72 -4.44 -15.82 4.11
C LYS A 72 -4.26 -14.80 5.23
N LEU A 73 -4.09 -13.53 4.87
CA LEU A 73 -3.94 -12.45 5.85
C LEU A 73 -5.21 -12.27 6.67
N THR A 74 -6.36 -12.34 6.02
CA THR A 74 -7.65 -12.22 6.72
C THR A 74 -7.88 -13.39 7.67
N ASP A 75 -7.54 -14.60 7.28
CA ASP A 75 -7.64 -15.77 8.14
C ASP A 75 -6.78 -15.63 9.41
N LEU A 76 -5.65 -14.98 9.31
CA LEU A 76 -4.81 -14.70 10.48
C LEU A 76 -5.41 -13.64 11.41
N LEU A 77 -6.11 -12.65 10.84
CA LEU A 77 -6.67 -11.53 11.59
C LEU A 77 -8.06 -11.81 12.15
N ALA A 78 -8.91 -12.47 11.37
CA ALA A 78 -10.34 -12.61 11.69
C ALA A 78 -10.79 -14.08 11.87
N GLY A 79 -9.83 -15.00 11.86
CA GLY A 79 -10.12 -16.44 11.96
C GLY A 79 -10.27 -17.09 10.58
N ALA A 80 -10.04 -18.42 10.55
CA ALA A 80 -10.00 -19.19 9.32
C ALA A 80 -11.38 -19.39 8.67
N GLY A 81 -11.38 -19.79 7.41
CA GLY A 81 -12.57 -20.19 6.70
C GLY A 81 -13.00 -19.27 5.56
N HIS A 82 -12.18 -18.27 5.22
CA HIS A 82 -12.47 -17.42 4.08
C HIS A 82 -12.06 -18.14 2.79
N SER A 83 -12.90 -18.10 1.78
CA SER A 83 -12.65 -18.75 0.48
C SER A 83 -12.73 -17.79 -0.70
N GLU A 84 -13.15 -16.55 -0.44
CA GLU A 84 -13.29 -15.51 -1.46
C GLU A 84 -13.06 -14.14 -0.83
N ILE A 85 -12.98 -13.11 -1.66
CA ILE A 85 -12.87 -11.73 -1.18
C ILE A 85 -14.27 -11.26 -0.73
N ASP A 86 -14.58 -11.57 0.52
CA ASP A 86 -15.83 -11.17 1.18
C ASP A 86 -15.64 -9.85 1.95
N ALA A 87 -16.64 -9.45 2.73
CA ALA A 87 -16.60 -8.22 3.52
C ALA A 87 -15.46 -8.21 4.53
N ASP A 88 -15.15 -9.36 5.15
CA ASP A 88 -14.06 -9.46 6.11
C ASP A 88 -12.70 -9.25 5.44
N VAL A 89 -12.52 -9.76 4.24
CA VAL A 89 -11.28 -9.57 3.46
C VAL A 89 -11.13 -8.10 3.08
N VAL A 90 -12.20 -7.47 2.61
CA VAL A 90 -12.20 -6.04 2.28
C VAL A 90 -11.79 -5.20 3.50
N ASP A 91 -12.38 -5.48 4.66
CA ASP A 91 -12.10 -4.76 5.90
C ASP A 91 -10.64 -4.98 6.35
N ALA A 92 -10.16 -6.22 6.28
CA ALA A 92 -8.80 -6.55 6.70
C ALA A 92 -7.74 -5.83 5.86
N ILE A 93 -7.87 -5.86 4.54
CA ILE A 93 -6.88 -5.22 3.66
C ILE A 93 -6.97 -3.70 3.76
N GLY A 94 -8.17 -3.14 3.87
CA GLY A 94 -8.36 -1.72 4.13
C GLY A 94 -7.69 -1.29 5.42
N GLU A 95 -7.83 -2.07 6.50
CA GLU A 95 -7.25 -1.75 7.80
C GLU A 95 -5.71 -1.82 7.78
N ILE A 96 -5.13 -2.82 7.10
CA ILE A 96 -3.68 -2.90 6.95
C ILE A 96 -3.15 -1.62 6.29
N ASN A 97 -3.75 -1.17 5.21
CA ASN A 97 -3.30 0.04 4.53
C ASN A 97 -3.53 1.30 5.38
N ASN A 98 -4.63 1.34 6.13
CA ASN A 98 -4.92 2.45 7.03
C ASN A 98 -3.87 2.57 8.14
N ILE A 99 -3.44 1.46 8.71
CA ILE A 99 -2.38 1.43 9.73
C ILE A 99 -1.05 1.89 9.12
N ILE A 100 -0.71 1.41 7.92
CA ILE A 100 0.52 1.84 7.23
C ILE A 100 0.50 3.35 7.01
N ALA A 101 -0.57 3.88 6.41
CA ALA A 101 -0.67 5.31 6.12
C ALA A 101 -0.64 6.16 7.39
N GLY A 102 -1.31 5.73 8.45
CA GLY A 102 -1.31 6.44 9.73
C GLY A 102 0.07 6.47 10.38
N ASN A 103 0.79 5.37 10.33
CA ASN A 103 2.11 5.25 10.97
C ASN A 103 3.24 5.87 10.16
N ILE A 104 3.03 6.18 8.89
CA ILE A 104 4.03 6.85 8.08
C ILE A 104 4.18 8.34 8.43
N LYS A 105 3.13 8.97 8.90
CA LYS A 105 3.09 10.42 9.13
C LYS A 105 4.24 10.92 10.00
N PRO A 106 4.53 10.33 11.17
CA PRO A 106 5.63 10.85 12.00
C PRO A 106 7.02 10.54 11.44
N LYS A 107 7.13 9.76 10.39
CA LYS A 107 8.42 9.26 9.87
C LYS A 107 8.84 9.89 8.54
N VAL A 108 8.01 10.76 7.97
CA VAL A 108 8.32 11.43 6.70
C VAL A 108 8.35 12.95 6.90
N PRO A 109 9.07 13.67 6.01
CA PRO A 109 9.11 15.14 6.11
C PRO A 109 7.71 15.74 6.03
N ASN A 110 7.44 16.71 6.92
CA ASN A 110 6.13 17.38 7.03
C ASN A 110 4.94 16.45 7.25
N GLY A 111 5.21 15.26 7.80
CA GLY A 111 4.16 14.24 7.98
C GLY A 111 3.00 14.69 8.85
N ASP A 112 3.24 15.56 9.84
CA ASP A 112 2.17 16.10 10.70
C ASP A 112 1.14 16.90 9.92
N ASN A 113 1.52 17.43 8.76
CA ASN A 113 0.64 18.21 7.89
C ASN A 113 0.07 17.39 6.74
N ILE A 114 0.30 16.10 6.74
CA ILE A 114 -0.32 15.17 5.79
C ILE A 114 -1.66 14.71 6.37
N VAL A 115 -2.71 14.83 5.58
CA VAL A 115 -4.05 14.35 5.92
C VAL A 115 -4.31 13.08 5.12
N ILE A 116 -4.70 12.02 5.81
CA ILE A 116 -5.04 10.75 5.15
C ILE A 116 -6.56 10.60 5.06
N SER A 117 -7.05 10.05 3.96
CA SER A 117 -8.45 9.73 3.78
C SER A 117 -8.81 8.42 4.49
N ILE A 118 -10.09 8.11 4.56
CA ILE A 118 -10.54 6.74 4.88
C ILE A 118 -10.13 5.82 3.73
N PRO A 119 -9.90 4.52 4.00
CA PRO A 119 -9.54 3.59 2.94
C PRO A 119 -10.72 3.33 1.99
N THR A 120 -10.41 3.28 0.70
CA THR A 120 -11.30 2.79 -0.33
C THR A 120 -10.72 1.47 -0.85
N VAL A 121 -11.52 0.44 -0.96
CA VAL A 121 -11.05 -0.86 -1.42
C VAL A 121 -11.66 -1.18 -2.77
N ILE A 122 -10.80 -1.54 -3.72
CA ILE A 122 -11.18 -2.00 -5.05
C ILE A 122 -11.04 -3.51 -5.05
N LYS A 123 -12.12 -4.20 -5.30
CA LYS A 123 -12.09 -5.65 -5.47
C LYS A 123 -12.60 -6.01 -6.86
N GLY A 124 -11.92 -6.92 -7.48
CA GLY A 124 -12.27 -7.36 -8.83
C GLY A 124 -11.11 -8.13 -9.41
N LYS A 125 -11.41 -9.29 -9.95
CA LYS A 125 -10.39 -10.18 -10.50
C LYS A 125 -9.62 -9.48 -11.60
N GLU A 126 -8.29 -9.51 -11.50
CA GLU A 126 -7.38 -9.02 -12.52
C GLU A 126 -7.54 -7.52 -12.84
N HIS A 127 -7.85 -6.70 -11.82
CA HIS A 127 -7.87 -5.26 -12.03
C HIS A 127 -6.45 -4.66 -12.02
N SER A 128 -6.30 -3.52 -12.64
CA SER A 128 -5.07 -2.72 -12.57
C SER A 128 -5.42 -1.31 -12.12
N ILE A 129 -4.41 -0.63 -11.58
CA ILE A 129 -4.55 0.77 -11.16
C ILE A 129 -3.96 1.65 -12.27
N ALA A 130 -4.76 2.56 -12.78
CA ALA A 130 -4.34 3.54 -13.77
C ALA A 130 -4.23 4.92 -13.13
N TRP A 131 -3.23 5.67 -13.54
CA TRP A 131 -2.96 7.01 -13.01
C TRP A 131 -3.22 8.03 -14.11
N PRO A 132 -4.09 9.03 -13.86
CA PRO A 132 -4.55 9.93 -14.93
C PRO A 132 -3.52 10.97 -15.37
N SER A 133 -2.50 11.21 -14.57
CA SER A 133 -1.49 12.22 -14.88
C SER A 133 -0.13 11.59 -15.14
N LYS A 134 0.50 11.95 -16.26
CA LYS A 134 1.87 11.53 -16.55
C LYS A 134 2.90 12.23 -15.66
N GLN A 135 2.50 13.28 -14.97
CA GLN A 135 3.37 14.00 -14.03
C GLN A 135 3.37 13.37 -12.65
N THR A 136 2.45 12.44 -12.39
CA THR A 136 2.43 11.72 -11.13
C THR A 136 3.55 10.70 -11.11
N ARG A 137 4.40 10.79 -10.12
CA ARG A 137 5.43 9.79 -9.88
C ARG A 137 4.89 8.72 -8.95
N ILE A 138 5.09 7.49 -9.34
CA ILE A 138 4.62 6.33 -8.58
C ILE A 138 5.81 5.49 -8.19
N LEU A 139 6.06 5.43 -6.89
CA LEU A 139 7.06 4.54 -6.32
C LEU A 139 6.39 3.21 -5.99
N CYS A 140 6.91 2.13 -6.53
CA CYS A 140 6.45 0.78 -6.19
C CYS A 140 7.49 0.10 -5.32
N ILE A 141 7.05 -0.42 -4.18
CA ILE A 141 7.89 -1.21 -3.29
C ILE A 141 7.29 -2.62 -3.26
N PRO A 142 7.91 -3.58 -3.95
CA PRO A 142 7.45 -4.96 -3.89
C PRO A 142 7.86 -5.60 -2.57
N PHE A 143 6.98 -6.43 -2.03
CA PHE A 143 7.26 -7.21 -0.82
C PHE A 143 6.98 -8.68 -1.10
N LYS A 144 7.75 -9.52 -0.45
CA LYS A 144 7.52 -10.97 -0.40
C LYS A 144 7.12 -11.34 1.00
N VAL A 145 6.09 -12.17 1.11
CA VAL A 145 5.60 -12.71 2.38
C VAL A 145 5.34 -14.20 2.21
N PHE A 146 5.48 -14.95 3.28
CA PHE A 146 5.50 -16.41 3.23
C PHE A 146 6.61 -16.89 2.28
N GLU A 147 6.44 -18.00 1.59
CA GLU A 147 7.46 -18.49 0.66
C GLU A 147 7.32 -17.90 -0.74
N ASN A 148 6.09 -17.75 -1.21
CA ASN A 148 5.82 -17.41 -2.61
C ASN A 148 4.77 -16.32 -2.83
N ASP A 149 4.28 -15.66 -1.78
CA ASP A 149 3.28 -14.63 -1.92
C ASP A 149 3.94 -13.25 -2.03
N ASN A 150 3.37 -12.40 -2.88
CA ASN A 150 3.88 -11.06 -3.11
C ASN A 150 2.74 -10.04 -3.03
N PHE A 151 3.07 -8.85 -2.55
CA PHE A 151 2.19 -7.71 -2.66
C PHE A 151 3.02 -6.48 -3.03
N HIS A 152 2.35 -5.47 -3.58
CA HIS A 152 3.00 -4.19 -3.89
C HIS A 152 2.42 -3.10 -3.00
N LEU A 153 3.30 -2.28 -2.48
CA LEU A 153 2.92 -1.01 -1.89
C LEU A 153 3.31 0.08 -2.88
N MET A 154 2.35 0.89 -3.28
CA MET A 154 2.57 1.97 -4.23
C MET A 154 2.34 3.30 -3.54
N VAL A 155 3.29 4.21 -3.72
CA VAL A 155 3.22 5.56 -3.18
C VAL A 155 3.25 6.52 -4.36
N ALA A 156 2.13 7.19 -4.60
CA ALA A 156 2.03 8.19 -5.64
C ALA A 156 2.03 9.57 -5.00
N ILE A 157 2.86 10.45 -5.51
CA ILE A 157 2.90 11.84 -5.04
C ILE A 157 2.89 12.73 -6.27
N GLU A 158 1.91 13.64 -6.29
CA GLU A 158 1.85 14.68 -7.30
C GLU A 158 2.88 15.75 -6.95
N LEU A 159 3.81 15.96 -7.86
CA LEU A 159 4.82 16.99 -7.70
C LEU A 159 4.19 18.33 -8.05
N GLU A 160 4.37 19.34 -7.18
CA GLU A 160 3.94 20.67 -7.51
C GLU A 160 4.75 21.18 -8.71
N SER A 161 4.04 21.68 -9.70
CA SER A 161 4.70 22.36 -10.83
C SER A 161 5.22 23.69 -10.35
N GLU A 162 6.52 23.88 -10.47
CA GLU A 162 7.11 25.20 -10.24
C GLU A 162 6.64 26.20 -11.29
#